data_a42b81975f446d2f7579c8b2aaa3e282
#
_entry.id   a42b81975f446d2f7579c8b2aaa3e282
#
_cell.length_a   1.000
_cell.length_b   1.000
_cell.length_c   1.000
_cell.angle_alpha   90.00
_cell.angle_beta   90.00
_cell.angle_gamma   90.00
#
_symmetry.space_group_name_H-M   'P 1'
#
loop_
_entity.id
_entity.type
_entity.pdbx_description
1 polymer ?
#
loop_
_entity_poly.entity_id
_entity_poly.type
_entity_poly.pdbx_seq_one_letter_code
_entity_poly.pdbx_strand_id
1 'polypeptide(L)'
;MKPKIIMHTQISLDGRIKGFDNPEVYYQVAGGIHSDAVLFGSNTVFTAFEKYPAETEADFEKIITSPEDPRPIGVIPDSRGILRSLHCLRNLGYLKEIVILVSTATPKEYLNYLEERHYPYIVSGNDHVDYEKAFQILHEQYGCKYMRTDSGGGLTNKLLENGLIDEISLVISPCFVGNKEKQLFDNLLLLLWRTAFG
;
A
#
# COMPACT_ATOMS: atom_id res chain seq x y z
N MET A 1 8.25 -1.23 17.88
CA MET A 1 6.98 -1.97 17.57
C MET A 1 6.58 -1.64 16.14
N LYS A 2 5.81 -2.52 15.46
CA LYS A 2 5.21 -2.21 14.15
C LYS A 2 3.71 -1.93 14.31
N PRO A 3 3.06 -1.27 13.35
CA PRO A 3 1.59 -1.17 13.33
C PRO A 3 0.95 -2.57 13.18
N LYS A 4 -0.30 -2.67 13.63
CA LYS A 4 -1.15 -3.82 13.29
C LYS A 4 -1.59 -3.69 11.84
N ILE A 5 -1.35 -4.72 11.03
CA ILE A 5 -1.57 -4.68 9.57
C ILE A 5 -2.77 -5.54 9.21
N ILE A 6 -3.76 -4.90 8.61
CA ILE A 6 -5.00 -5.50 8.14
C ILE A 6 -4.96 -5.54 6.61
N MET A 7 -4.91 -6.74 6.05
CA MET A 7 -5.13 -6.93 4.61
C MET A 7 -6.63 -6.92 4.34
N HIS A 8 -7.11 -5.99 3.51
CA HIS A 8 -8.50 -5.94 3.06
C HIS A 8 -8.57 -6.06 1.56
N THR A 9 -9.34 -7.02 1.04
CA THR A 9 -9.49 -7.20 -0.40
C THR A 9 -10.81 -7.88 -0.75
N GLN A 10 -11.20 -7.75 -2.02
CA GLN A 10 -12.34 -8.45 -2.59
C GLN A 10 -11.86 -9.57 -3.50
N ILE A 11 -12.48 -10.74 -3.40
CA ILE A 11 -12.18 -11.91 -4.22
C ILE A 11 -13.45 -12.58 -4.74
N SER A 12 -13.33 -13.32 -5.84
CA SER A 12 -14.35 -14.28 -6.26
C SER A 12 -14.32 -15.56 -5.42
N LEU A 13 -15.31 -16.42 -5.56
CA LEU A 13 -15.35 -17.73 -4.89
C LEU A 13 -14.14 -18.63 -5.20
N ASP A 14 -13.56 -18.46 -6.37
CA ASP A 14 -12.34 -19.17 -6.80
C ASP A 14 -11.05 -18.36 -6.54
N GLY A 15 -11.09 -17.34 -5.65
CA GLY A 15 -9.93 -16.63 -5.16
C GLY A 15 -9.29 -15.62 -6.14
N ARG A 16 -10.01 -15.16 -7.16
CA ARG A 16 -9.51 -14.16 -8.11
C ARG A 16 -9.73 -12.75 -7.57
N ILE A 17 -8.78 -11.85 -7.87
CA ILE A 17 -8.82 -10.45 -7.43
C ILE A 17 -9.36 -9.48 -8.49
N LYS A 18 -9.75 -9.98 -9.65
CA LYS A 18 -10.32 -9.23 -10.78
C LYS A 18 -11.33 -10.08 -11.54
N GLY A 19 -12.05 -9.46 -12.47
CA GLY A 19 -13.01 -10.15 -13.33
C GLY A 19 -14.41 -10.26 -12.75
N PHE A 20 -14.72 -9.45 -11.75
CA PHE A 20 -16.06 -9.28 -11.17
C PHE A 20 -16.33 -7.79 -10.92
N ASP A 21 -17.59 -7.43 -10.95
CA ASP A 21 -18.07 -6.07 -10.71
C ASP A 21 -18.62 -5.94 -9.28
N ASN A 22 -19.02 -4.70 -8.93
CA ASN A 22 -19.63 -4.33 -7.65
C ASN A 22 -18.64 -4.15 -6.48
N PRO A 23 -17.84 -3.07 -6.51
CA PRO A 23 -16.92 -2.74 -5.43
C PRO A 23 -17.60 -2.03 -4.23
N GLU A 24 -18.92 -1.81 -4.25
CA GLU A 24 -19.60 -1.01 -3.23
C GLU A 24 -19.44 -1.60 -1.83
N VAL A 25 -19.67 -2.90 -1.67
CA VAL A 25 -19.53 -3.59 -0.38
C VAL A 25 -18.05 -3.55 0.08
N TYR A 26 -17.12 -3.69 -0.85
CA TYR A 26 -15.70 -3.57 -0.57
C TYR A 26 -15.37 -2.20 0.04
N TYR A 27 -15.78 -1.11 -0.60
CA TYR A 27 -15.53 0.25 -0.09
C TYR A 27 -16.29 0.54 1.21
N GLN A 28 -17.50 0.01 1.38
CA GLN A 28 -18.26 0.15 2.62
C GLN A 28 -17.52 -0.51 3.79
N VAL A 29 -17.02 -1.73 3.63
CA VAL A 29 -16.24 -2.43 4.65
C VAL A 29 -14.91 -1.73 4.89
N ALA A 30 -14.21 -1.33 3.81
CA ALA A 30 -12.96 -0.59 3.89
C ALA A 30 -13.08 0.71 4.70
N GLY A 31 -14.19 1.45 4.50
CA GLY A 31 -14.49 2.67 5.25
C GLY A 31 -14.76 2.45 6.74
N GLY A 32 -15.18 1.24 7.14
CA GLY A 32 -15.37 0.84 8.53
C GLY A 32 -14.08 0.37 9.23
N ILE A 33 -13.00 0.10 8.48
CA ILE A 33 -11.71 -0.30 9.04
C ILE A 33 -10.90 0.93 9.41
N HIS A 34 -10.77 1.21 10.71
CA HIS A 34 -9.88 2.27 11.17
C HIS A 34 -8.44 2.00 10.74
N SER A 35 -7.78 3.00 10.16
CA SER A 35 -6.36 2.92 9.78
C SER A 35 -5.70 4.28 9.83
N ASP A 36 -4.51 4.34 10.43
CA ASP A 36 -3.65 5.53 10.44
C ASP A 36 -2.86 5.64 9.13
N ALA A 37 -2.70 4.51 8.44
CA ALA A 37 -2.04 4.42 7.16
C ALA A 37 -2.73 3.43 6.21
N VAL A 38 -2.67 3.74 4.90
CA VAL A 38 -3.07 2.82 3.82
C VAL A 38 -1.86 2.52 2.95
N LEU A 39 -1.51 1.24 2.84
CA LEU A 39 -0.38 0.78 2.05
C LEU A 39 -0.80 0.40 0.64
N PHE A 40 -0.30 1.10 -0.35
CA PHE A 40 -0.55 0.88 -1.77
C PHE A 40 0.61 0.15 -2.44
N GLY A 41 0.33 -0.75 -3.36
CA GLY A 41 1.36 -1.32 -4.23
C GLY A 41 1.81 -0.32 -5.31
N SER A 42 3.12 -0.19 -5.54
CA SER A 42 3.66 0.72 -6.57
C SER A 42 3.09 0.47 -7.97
N ASN A 43 2.89 -0.79 -8.35
CA ASN A 43 2.28 -1.11 -9.64
C ASN A 43 0.82 -0.65 -9.74
N THR A 44 0.06 -0.70 -8.65
CA THR A 44 -1.32 -0.19 -8.58
C THR A 44 -1.34 1.31 -8.81
N VAL A 45 -0.46 2.03 -8.11
CA VAL A 45 -0.30 3.47 -8.27
C VAL A 45 0.13 3.83 -9.69
N PHE A 46 1.16 3.16 -10.21
CA PHE A 46 1.65 3.39 -11.56
C PHE A 46 0.55 3.23 -12.62
N THR A 47 -0.22 2.14 -12.57
CA THR A 47 -1.30 1.88 -13.52
C THR A 47 -2.48 2.85 -13.36
N ALA A 48 -2.83 3.20 -12.12
CA ALA A 48 -3.97 4.07 -11.84
C ALA A 48 -3.75 5.50 -12.36
N PHE A 49 -2.50 5.97 -12.34
CA PHE A 49 -2.17 7.36 -12.64
C PHE A 49 -1.38 7.57 -13.94
N GLU A 50 -1.22 6.54 -14.76
CA GLU A 50 -0.50 6.62 -16.05
C GLU A 50 -1.06 7.70 -17.01
N LYS A 51 -2.36 7.99 -16.92
CA LYS A 51 -3.05 8.95 -17.80
C LYS A 51 -3.38 10.29 -17.12
N TYR A 52 -2.89 10.50 -15.89
CA TYR A 52 -3.16 11.77 -15.20
C TYR A 52 -2.33 12.91 -15.78
N PRO A 53 -2.80 14.15 -15.64
CA PRO A 53 -2.05 15.31 -16.07
C PRO A 53 -0.66 15.36 -15.45
N ALA A 54 0.30 15.92 -16.17
CA ALA A 54 1.60 16.24 -15.61
C ALA A 54 1.45 17.18 -14.42
N GLU A 55 2.35 17.08 -13.45
CA GLU A 55 2.42 17.99 -12.32
C GLU A 55 2.74 19.42 -12.76
N THR A 56 2.28 20.36 -12.00
CA THR A 56 2.54 21.80 -12.18
C THR A 56 3.39 22.32 -11.01
N GLU A 57 3.92 23.54 -11.10
CA GLU A 57 4.68 24.14 -9.99
C GLU A 57 3.86 24.25 -8.69
N ALA A 58 2.54 24.40 -8.78
CA ALA A 58 1.66 24.42 -7.62
C ALA A 58 1.63 23.09 -6.86
N ASP A 59 1.91 21.98 -7.54
CA ASP A 59 1.95 20.64 -6.93
C ASP A 59 3.26 20.39 -6.14
N PHE A 60 4.24 21.31 -6.21
CA PHE A 60 5.51 21.22 -5.49
C PHE A 60 5.42 21.82 -4.08
N GLU A 61 4.34 22.52 -3.77
CA GLU A 61 4.19 23.12 -2.47
C GLU A 61 4.12 22.06 -1.36
N LYS A 62 4.76 22.38 -0.25
CA LYS A 62 4.71 21.51 0.94
C LYS A 62 3.30 21.49 1.52
N ILE A 63 2.73 20.31 1.65
CA ILE A 63 1.46 20.14 2.38
C ILE A 63 1.74 20.32 3.87
N ILE A 64 0.98 21.20 4.51
CA ILE A 64 0.98 21.35 5.96
C ILE A 64 -0.21 20.58 6.48
N THR A 65 0.06 19.42 7.09
CA THR A 65 -0.98 18.61 7.73
C THR A 65 -1.06 18.93 9.21
N SER A 66 -2.29 19.05 9.72
CA SER A 66 -2.51 19.13 11.17
C SER A 66 -2.22 17.78 11.82
N PRO A 67 -1.58 17.72 12.98
CA PRO A 67 -1.46 16.50 13.77
C PRO A 67 -2.82 15.86 14.12
N GLU A 68 -3.87 16.67 14.18
CA GLU A 68 -5.24 16.26 14.49
C GLU A 68 -6.03 15.78 13.26
N ASP A 69 -5.44 15.83 12.05
CA ASP A 69 -6.11 15.37 10.84
C ASP A 69 -6.37 13.85 10.91
N PRO A 70 -7.65 13.41 10.95
CA PRO A 70 -7.98 12.01 11.16
C PRO A 70 -7.76 11.15 9.92
N ARG A 71 -7.45 11.76 8.76
CA ARG A 71 -7.22 11.01 7.51
C ARG A 71 -5.95 10.17 7.61
N PRO A 72 -5.92 9.00 6.98
CA PRO A 72 -4.73 8.17 6.96
C PRO A 72 -3.63 8.78 6.09
N ILE A 73 -2.39 8.38 6.33
CA ILE A 73 -1.29 8.58 5.40
C ILE A 73 -1.31 7.48 4.31
N GLY A 74 -0.99 7.85 3.07
CA GLY A 74 -0.72 6.89 2.00
C GLY A 74 0.73 6.42 2.08
N VAL A 75 0.98 5.12 2.09
CA VAL A 75 2.33 4.54 2.12
C VAL A 75 2.57 3.75 0.84
N ILE A 76 3.67 4.03 0.14
CA ILE A 76 3.93 3.42 -1.17
C ILE A 76 5.39 2.96 -1.26
N PRO A 77 5.66 1.66 -1.43
CA PRO A 77 7.03 1.17 -1.65
C PRO A 77 7.46 1.42 -3.10
N ASP A 78 8.57 2.11 -3.31
CA ASP A 78 9.17 2.31 -4.63
C ASP A 78 10.71 2.29 -4.58
N SER A 79 11.31 1.13 -4.30
CA SER A 79 12.77 0.97 -4.33
C SER A 79 13.38 1.26 -5.70
N ARG A 80 12.62 1.10 -6.78
CA ARG A 80 13.11 1.36 -8.15
C ARG A 80 13.13 2.83 -8.51
N GLY A 81 12.40 3.67 -7.77
CA GLY A 81 12.31 5.10 -8.04
C GLY A 81 11.65 5.43 -9.37
N ILE A 82 10.57 4.73 -9.71
CA ILE A 82 9.89 4.88 -11.01
C ILE A 82 8.61 5.69 -10.96
N LEU A 83 8.03 5.86 -9.77
CA LEU A 83 6.76 6.57 -9.63
C LEU A 83 6.97 8.06 -9.91
N ARG A 84 6.06 8.59 -10.70
CA ARG A 84 5.89 10.02 -10.96
C ARG A 84 4.42 10.35 -10.76
N SER A 85 4.04 11.59 -10.93
CA SER A 85 2.63 12.02 -10.77
C SER A 85 2.05 11.71 -9.38
N LEU A 86 2.89 11.72 -8.34
CA LEU A 86 2.47 11.48 -6.95
C LEU A 86 1.50 12.55 -6.45
N HIS A 87 1.46 13.73 -7.07
CA HIS A 87 0.47 14.78 -6.81
C HIS A 87 -0.97 14.27 -6.98
N CYS A 88 -1.21 13.33 -7.89
CA CYS A 88 -2.53 12.74 -8.08
C CYS A 88 -3.02 12.01 -6.82
N LEU A 89 -2.12 11.29 -6.14
CA LEU A 89 -2.42 10.66 -4.84
C LEU A 89 -2.56 11.68 -3.72
N ARG A 90 -1.67 12.67 -3.69
CA ARG A 90 -1.69 13.74 -2.70
C ARG A 90 -2.99 14.53 -2.74
N ASN A 91 -3.56 14.70 -3.94
CA ASN A 91 -4.81 15.41 -4.16
C ASN A 91 -6.06 14.54 -3.92
N LEU A 92 -5.89 13.24 -3.60
CA LEU A 92 -7.02 12.42 -3.15
C LEU A 92 -7.46 12.88 -1.75
N GLY A 93 -8.64 13.45 -1.65
CA GLY A 93 -9.13 14.08 -0.43
C GLY A 93 -9.23 13.18 0.81
N TYR A 94 -9.06 11.86 0.68
CA TYR A 94 -9.10 10.93 1.80
C TYR A 94 -7.73 10.64 2.44
N LEU A 95 -6.63 11.11 1.86
CA LEU A 95 -5.28 11.02 2.44
C LEU A 95 -4.85 12.38 2.98
N LYS A 96 -4.15 12.41 4.11
CA LYS A 96 -3.56 13.63 4.63
C LYS A 96 -2.15 13.90 4.10
N GLU A 97 -1.41 12.85 3.80
CA GLU A 97 -0.04 12.90 3.28
C GLU A 97 0.30 11.57 2.61
N ILE A 98 1.34 11.54 1.79
CA ILE A 98 1.93 10.29 1.27
C ILE A 98 3.38 10.17 1.71
N VAL A 99 3.79 8.95 2.06
CA VAL A 99 5.14 8.59 2.46
C VAL A 99 5.66 7.50 1.52
N ILE A 100 6.81 7.73 0.92
CA ILE A 100 7.41 6.78 -0.01
C ILE A 100 8.42 5.90 0.73
N LEU A 101 8.31 4.59 0.59
CA LEU A 101 9.31 3.66 1.12
C LEU A 101 10.34 3.37 0.03
N VAL A 102 11.59 3.68 0.30
CA VAL A 102 12.70 3.49 -0.62
C VAL A 102 13.79 2.61 0.01
N SER A 103 14.77 2.17 -0.78
CA SER A 103 15.94 1.43 -0.31
C SER A 103 17.21 2.24 -0.52
N THR A 104 18.35 1.77 -0.01
CA THR A 104 19.65 2.42 -0.24
C THR A 104 20.09 2.36 -1.70
N ALA A 105 19.57 1.40 -2.48
CA ALA A 105 19.81 1.28 -3.91
C ALA A 105 18.91 2.18 -4.77
N THR A 106 17.94 2.86 -4.18
CA THR A 106 17.05 3.78 -4.92
C THR A 106 17.86 4.91 -5.56
N PRO A 107 17.65 5.21 -6.86
CA PRO A 107 18.42 6.22 -7.58
C PRO A 107 18.35 7.60 -6.91
N LYS A 108 19.51 8.27 -6.78
CA LYS A 108 19.60 9.62 -6.21
C LYS A 108 18.71 10.63 -6.93
N GLU A 109 18.59 10.51 -8.25
CA GLU A 109 17.69 11.35 -9.04
C GLU A 109 16.25 11.28 -8.55
N TYR A 110 15.81 10.08 -8.14
CA TYR A 110 14.47 9.93 -7.58
C TYR A 110 14.34 10.53 -6.19
N LEU A 111 15.36 10.39 -5.35
CA LEU A 111 15.37 11.03 -4.03
C LEU A 111 15.31 12.56 -4.17
N ASN A 112 16.08 13.13 -5.08
CA ASN A 112 16.02 14.56 -5.40
C ASN A 112 14.61 14.96 -5.89
N TYR A 113 13.99 14.15 -6.75
CA TYR A 113 12.59 14.37 -7.18
C TYR A 113 11.63 14.43 -6.00
N LEU A 114 11.77 13.53 -5.02
CA LEU A 114 10.93 13.54 -3.82
C LEU A 114 11.19 14.78 -2.95
N GLU A 115 12.46 15.15 -2.77
CA GLU A 115 12.88 16.30 -1.96
C GLU A 115 12.39 17.64 -2.56
N GLU A 116 12.55 17.84 -3.86
CA GLU A 116 12.08 19.03 -4.58
C GLU A 116 10.58 19.25 -4.46
N ARG A 117 9.81 18.16 -4.28
CA ARG A 117 8.34 18.18 -4.19
C ARG A 117 7.84 17.98 -2.76
N HIS A 118 8.76 17.97 -1.82
CA HIS A 118 8.45 17.79 -0.40
C HIS A 118 7.66 16.51 -0.10
N TYR A 119 7.96 15.41 -0.81
CA TYR A 119 7.42 14.10 -0.48
C TYR A 119 8.27 13.46 0.61
N PRO A 120 7.73 13.20 1.81
CA PRO A 120 8.45 12.45 2.82
C PRO A 120 8.75 11.02 2.34
N TYR A 121 9.94 10.54 2.66
CA TYR A 121 10.31 9.17 2.34
C TYR A 121 11.09 8.52 3.48
N ILE A 122 11.00 7.19 3.54
CA ILE A 122 11.70 6.35 4.52
C ILE A 122 12.68 5.44 3.77
N VAL A 123 13.95 5.52 4.12
CA VAL A 123 14.98 4.61 3.57
C VAL A 123 15.08 3.38 4.46
N SER A 124 14.77 2.20 3.91
CA SER A 124 14.88 0.93 4.63
C SER A 124 15.27 -0.20 3.69
N GLY A 125 16.22 -1.02 4.12
CA GLY A 125 16.77 -2.11 3.31
C GLY A 125 17.81 -1.67 2.28
N ASN A 126 18.42 -2.64 1.62
CA ASN A 126 19.50 -2.42 0.66
C ASN A 126 18.95 -2.33 -0.78
N ASP A 127 18.72 -3.47 -1.45
CA ASP A 127 18.22 -3.51 -2.83
C ASP A 127 16.72 -3.26 -2.91
N HIS A 128 15.99 -3.69 -1.89
CA HIS A 128 14.54 -3.56 -1.77
C HIS A 128 14.16 -3.00 -0.40
N VAL A 129 12.95 -2.48 -0.30
CA VAL A 129 12.37 -2.03 0.98
C VAL A 129 12.36 -3.20 1.98
N ASP A 130 12.97 -2.96 3.13
CA ASP A 130 12.80 -3.77 4.33
C ASP A 130 11.49 -3.32 5.02
N TYR A 131 10.42 -4.06 4.79
CA TYR A 131 9.08 -3.69 5.29
C TYR A 131 9.02 -3.69 6.81
N GLU A 132 9.70 -4.60 7.50
CA GLU A 132 9.68 -4.66 8.95
C GLU A 132 10.25 -3.38 9.56
N LYS A 133 11.42 -2.96 9.09
CA LYS A 133 12.05 -1.70 9.50
C LYS A 133 11.25 -0.48 9.11
N ALA A 134 10.74 -0.43 7.87
CA ALA A 134 9.91 0.67 7.40
C ALA A 134 8.66 0.85 8.28
N PHE A 135 8.01 -0.25 8.65
CA PHE A 135 6.82 -0.21 9.50
C PHE A 135 7.13 0.16 10.95
N GLN A 136 8.30 -0.22 11.46
CA GLN A 136 8.78 0.27 12.76
C GLN A 136 8.95 1.79 12.75
N ILE A 137 9.58 2.33 11.70
CA ILE A 137 9.75 3.79 11.54
C ILE A 137 8.40 4.49 11.42
N LEU A 138 7.45 3.94 10.65
CA LEU A 138 6.09 4.48 10.55
C LEU A 138 5.39 4.52 11.91
N HIS A 139 5.55 3.48 12.71
CA HIS A 139 5.01 3.45 14.07
C HIS A 139 5.66 4.52 14.97
N GLU A 140 6.98 4.63 14.95
CA GLU A 140 7.75 5.49 15.86
C GLU A 140 7.68 6.98 15.49
N GLN A 141 7.78 7.30 14.19
CA GLN A 141 7.88 8.69 13.74
C GLN A 141 6.55 9.28 13.31
N TYR A 142 5.62 8.46 12.81
CA TYR A 142 4.31 8.91 12.32
C TYR A 142 3.16 8.51 13.26
N GLY A 143 3.45 7.81 14.37
CA GLY A 143 2.42 7.37 15.31
C GLY A 143 1.46 6.33 14.75
N CYS A 144 1.82 5.67 13.64
CA CYS A 144 0.96 4.71 12.97
C CYS A 144 0.79 3.46 13.84
N LYS A 145 -0.44 3.18 14.28
CA LYS A 145 -0.80 2.01 15.08
C LYS A 145 -1.53 0.95 14.25
N TYR A 146 -2.30 1.38 13.27
CA TYR A 146 -3.08 0.54 12.39
C TYR A 146 -2.79 0.88 10.93
N MET A 147 -2.48 -0.13 10.15
CA MET A 147 -2.25 0.00 8.72
C MET A 147 -3.17 -0.95 7.95
N ARG A 148 -3.85 -0.43 6.94
CA ARG A 148 -4.60 -1.26 5.99
C ARG A 148 -3.81 -1.39 4.69
N THR A 149 -3.84 -2.57 4.07
CA THR A 149 -3.36 -2.76 2.70
C THR A 149 -4.49 -3.27 1.83
N ASP A 150 -4.73 -2.55 0.73
CA ASP A 150 -5.72 -2.86 -0.29
C ASP A 150 -5.02 -3.36 -1.57
N SER A 151 -3.76 -3.75 -1.46
CA SER A 151 -2.93 -4.12 -2.61
C SER A 151 -3.21 -5.51 -3.13
N GLY A 152 -3.07 -5.69 -4.43
CA GLY A 152 -3.16 -6.99 -5.08
C GLY A 152 -1.97 -7.92 -4.78
N GLY A 153 -2.02 -9.14 -5.31
CA GLY A 153 -1.22 -10.29 -4.91
C GLY A 153 0.28 -10.09 -4.67
N GLY A 154 0.98 -9.28 -5.47
CA GLY A 154 2.45 -9.19 -5.35
C GLY A 154 2.94 -8.63 -4.01
N LEU A 155 2.43 -7.47 -3.58
CA LEU A 155 2.80 -6.87 -2.30
C LEU A 155 2.23 -7.69 -1.13
N THR A 156 0.96 -8.07 -1.22
CA THR A 156 0.28 -8.88 -0.20
C THR A 156 1.01 -10.19 0.06
N ASN A 157 1.40 -10.92 -0.99
CA ASN A 157 2.15 -12.17 -0.84
C ASN A 157 3.48 -11.93 -0.14
N LYS A 158 4.20 -10.86 -0.50
CA LYS A 158 5.46 -10.49 0.18
C LYS A 158 5.27 -10.21 1.67
N LEU A 159 4.20 -9.50 2.03
CA LEU A 159 3.89 -9.22 3.44
C LEU A 159 3.51 -10.51 4.20
N LEU A 160 2.74 -11.40 3.59
CA LEU A 160 2.36 -12.69 4.17
C LEU A 160 3.57 -13.61 4.35
N GLU A 161 4.44 -13.72 3.34
CA GLU A 161 5.68 -14.48 3.41
C GLU A 161 6.61 -14.05 4.56
N ASN A 162 6.59 -12.76 4.87
CA ASN A 162 7.37 -12.19 5.97
C ASN A 162 6.62 -12.15 7.32
N GLY A 163 5.41 -12.72 7.41
CA GLY A 163 4.63 -12.74 8.64
C GLY A 163 4.20 -11.35 9.13
N LEU A 164 4.04 -10.40 8.22
CA LEU A 164 3.74 -9.00 8.55
C LEU A 164 2.24 -8.69 8.60
N ILE A 165 1.38 -9.57 8.09
CA ILE A 165 -0.09 -9.41 8.14
C ILE A 165 -0.61 -9.97 9.46
N ASP A 166 -1.34 -9.15 10.22
CA ASP A 166 -1.94 -9.53 11.49
C ASP A 166 -3.40 -9.97 11.34
N GLU A 167 -4.13 -9.41 10.36
CA GLU A 167 -5.52 -9.75 10.07
C GLU A 167 -5.80 -9.77 8.56
N ILE A 168 -6.73 -10.62 8.16
CA ILE A 168 -7.23 -10.72 6.78
C ILE A 168 -8.74 -10.49 6.79
N SER A 169 -9.17 -9.46 6.06
CA SER A 169 -10.57 -9.11 5.80
C SER A 169 -10.88 -9.36 4.33
N LEU A 170 -11.81 -10.26 4.05
CA LEU A 170 -12.19 -10.61 2.67
C LEU A 170 -13.66 -10.28 2.41
N VAL A 171 -13.91 -9.58 1.31
CA VAL A 171 -15.23 -9.50 0.68
C VAL A 171 -15.28 -10.55 -0.41
N ILE A 172 -16.20 -11.49 -0.31
CA ILE A 172 -16.33 -12.58 -1.29
C ILE A 172 -17.47 -12.29 -2.22
N SER A 173 -17.16 -12.08 -3.50
CA SER A 173 -18.15 -11.95 -4.58
C SER A 173 -18.70 -13.33 -4.95
N PRO A 174 -20.04 -13.50 -5.03
CA PRO A 174 -20.66 -14.79 -5.30
C PRO A 174 -20.58 -15.19 -6.78
N CYS A 175 -19.36 -15.24 -7.32
CA CYS A 175 -19.10 -15.59 -8.72
C CYS A 175 -17.81 -16.39 -8.88
N PHE A 176 -17.70 -17.10 -10.00
CA PHE A 176 -16.49 -17.76 -10.46
C PHE A 176 -15.91 -17.02 -11.67
N VAL A 177 -14.63 -16.73 -11.64
CA VAL A 177 -13.93 -15.99 -12.71
C VAL A 177 -13.08 -16.93 -13.58
N GLY A 178 -12.49 -17.98 -12.99
CA GLY A 178 -11.65 -18.94 -13.69
C GLY A 178 -10.18 -18.50 -13.83
N ASN A 179 -9.43 -19.21 -14.67
CA ASN A 179 -7.97 -19.13 -14.72
C ASN A 179 -7.39 -17.94 -15.50
N LYS A 180 -8.23 -17.05 -16.03
CA LYS A 180 -7.76 -15.90 -16.83
C LYS A 180 -7.27 -14.74 -15.98
N GLU A 181 -7.67 -14.69 -14.71
CA GLU A 181 -7.33 -13.61 -13.79
C GLU A 181 -6.41 -14.08 -12.66
N LYS A 182 -5.68 -13.12 -12.07
CA LYS A 182 -4.74 -13.39 -10.97
C LYS A 182 -5.45 -13.90 -9.73
N GLN A 183 -4.84 -14.87 -9.08
CA GLN A 183 -5.22 -15.28 -7.72
C GLN A 183 -4.68 -14.30 -6.69
N LEU A 184 -5.37 -14.20 -5.55
CA LEU A 184 -4.87 -13.43 -4.41
C LEU A 184 -3.64 -14.10 -3.80
N PHE A 185 -3.71 -15.42 -3.61
CA PHE A 185 -2.67 -16.22 -2.96
C PHE A 185 -1.97 -17.12 -3.99
N ASP A 186 -1.00 -16.56 -4.72
CA ASP A 186 -0.11 -17.35 -5.58
C ASP A 186 1.05 -17.91 -4.73
N ASN A 187 1.21 -19.24 -4.74
CA ASN A 187 2.33 -19.96 -4.09
C ASN A 187 2.40 -19.94 -2.54
N LEU A 188 1.34 -19.53 -1.85
CA LEU A 188 1.31 -19.47 -0.38
C LEU A 188 1.00 -20.81 0.32
N LEU A 189 0.78 -21.87 -0.43
CA LEU A 189 0.26 -23.16 0.06
C LEU A 189 1.08 -23.84 1.17
N LEU A 190 2.29 -23.37 1.49
CA LEU A 190 3.16 -24.01 2.48
C LEU A 190 3.38 -23.24 3.79
N LEU A 191 3.02 -21.96 3.85
CA LEU A 191 3.35 -21.14 5.03
C LEU A 191 2.33 -21.21 6.16
N LEU A 192 1.05 -21.25 5.86
CA LEU A 192 -0.01 -21.30 6.88
C LEU A 192 -0.07 -22.64 7.63
N TRP A 193 0.38 -23.73 7.01
CA TRP A 193 0.40 -25.05 7.64
C TRP A 193 1.49 -25.19 8.72
N ARG A 194 2.62 -24.47 8.58
CA ARG A 194 3.74 -24.57 9.54
C ARG A 194 3.50 -23.83 10.85
N THR A 195 2.68 -22.80 10.88
CA THR A 195 2.41 -21.99 12.07
C THR A 195 1.21 -22.46 12.89
N ALA A 196 0.33 -23.28 12.31
CA ALA A 196 -0.86 -23.78 12.98
C ALA A 196 -0.61 -25.05 13.84
N PHE A 197 0.52 -25.74 13.65
CA PHE A 197 0.82 -27.02 14.30
C PHE A 197 2.28 -27.14 14.80
N GLY A 198 2.99 -26.02 14.95
CA GLY A 198 4.33 -25.95 15.53
C GLY A 198 4.33 -25.64 17.01
#